data_76762822cab3454ea58404b20c6f57f6
#
_entry.id   76762822cab3454ea58404b20c6f57f6
#
_cell.length_a   1.000
_cell.length_b   1.000
_cell.length_c   1.000
_cell.angle_alpha   90.00
_cell.angle_beta   90.00
_cell.angle_gamma   90.00
#
_symmetry.space_group_name_H-M   'P 1'
#
loop_
_entity.id
_entity.type
_entity.pdbx_description
1 polymer ?
#
loop_
_entity_poly.entity_id
_entity_poly.type
_entity_poly.pdbx_seq_one_letter_code
_entity_poly.pdbx_strand_id
1 'polypeptide(L)'
;DLDNVDVFGLLLPLTFEGVRLTPWAMLGMVGSNAFRSGNDYYGSGYGSGIGPSWYALPAHKAYGTSANAYGTAFWAGLTGEITAADPFRLAWSVNYGTFDSGEEALNRSGWYASLLAEYKLDWGTPGIYAWYSSGDDDDPTNGSERLPSFDYNNECTSGFSGFGTLGTWTIGRDAVLGYTLAGTWGFGARIRDLSFIDKLSHTIRVNFYNGTNAPRMARYIKGELDVPGHAGRSLYGTASDFNNVNTNGGIYLTQRDYAAEFGIMSSYQIYDNLRLLVEANYIALWLDQSSDVWGGFSKNGSWHRANSIEDAWNVNMSFIYKF
;
A
#
# COMPACT_ATOMS: atom_id res chain seq x y z
N ASP A 1 23.72 20.85 0.78
CA ASP A 1 22.31 21.00 1.18
C ASP A 1 21.68 19.62 1.30
N LEU A 2 21.03 19.33 2.42
CA LEU A 2 20.39 18.04 2.67
C LEU A 2 18.92 18.03 2.20
N ASP A 3 18.60 18.77 1.16
CA ASP A 3 17.25 19.00 0.64
C ASP A 3 16.97 18.31 -0.71
N ASN A 4 17.87 17.46 -1.18
CA ASN A 4 17.74 16.72 -2.42
C ASN A 4 17.60 15.21 -2.20
N VAL A 5 17.11 14.56 -3.23
CA VAL A 5 17.08 13.09 -3.37
C VAL A 5 17.76 12.76 -4.69
N ASP A 6 18.82 11.97 -4.61
CA ASP A 6 19.51 11.44 -5.78
C ASP A 6 19.12 9.97 -5.95
N VAL A 7 18.68 9.60 -7.13
CA VAL A 7 18.21 8.24 -7.42
C VAL A 7 18.94 7.70 -8.65
N PHE A 8 19.49 6.51 -8.51
CA PHE A 8 20.16 5.77 -9.56
C PHE A 8 19.44 4.44 -9.78
N GLY A 9 18.99 4.19 -10.99
CA GLY A 9 18.28 2.96 -11.32
C GLY A 9 18.92 2.20 -12.45
N LEU A 10 18.89 0.87 -12.36
CA LEU A 10 19.30 -0.05 -13.40
C LEU A 10 18.15 -1.02 -13.65
N LEU A 11 17.69 -1.07 -14.90
CA LEU A 11 16.72 -2.05 -15.37
C LEU A 11 17.35 -2.82 -16.53
N LEU A 12 17.23 -4.14 -16.50
CA LEU A 12 17.75 -5.02 -17.54
C LEU A 12 16.61 -5.87 -18.12
N PRO A 13 15.84 -5.36 -19.10
CA PRO A 13 14.78 -6.14 -19.73
C PRO A 13 15.41 -7.23 -20.64
N LEU A 14 15.14 -8.48 -20.31
CA LEU A 14 15.54 -9.65 -21.06
C LEU A 14 14.30 -10.26 -21.70
N THR A 15 14.33 -10.38 -23.03
CA THR A 15 13.19 -10.95 -23.78
C THR A 15 13.66 -12.17 -24.57
N PHE A 16 13.02 -13.28 -24.31
CA PHE A 16 13.18 -14.54 -25.01
C PHE A 16 11.86 -14.92 -25.69
N GLU A 17 11.84 -15.97 -26.49
CA GLU A 17 10.61 -16.44 -27.07
C GLU A 17 9.61 -16.88 -25.98
N GLY A 18 8.54 -16.09 -25.84
CA GLY A 18 7.48 -16.34 -24.85
C GLY A 18 7.88 -16.14 -23.38
N VAL A 19 9.06 -15.57 -23.08
CA VAL A 19 9.50 -15.28 -21.71
C VAL A 19 10.10 -13.88 -21.66
N ARG A 20 9.64 -13.06 -20.72
CA ARG A 20 10.21 -11.77 -20.40
C ARG A 20 10.64 -11.74 -18.94
N LEU A 21 11.85 -11.32 -18.68
CA LEU A 21 12.42 -11.14 -17.35
C LEU A 21 12.99 -9.72 -17.25
N THR A 22 12.73 -9.05 -16.15
CA THR A 22 13.31 -7.73 -15.90
C THR A 22 13.85 -7.67 -14.48
N PRO A 23 15.09 -8.10 -14.25
CA PRO A 23 15.78 -7.74 -13.03
C PRO A 23 16.06 -6.24 -13.01
N TRP A 24 15.94 -5.65 -11.82
CA TRP A 24 16.17 -4.23 -11.63
C TRP A 24 16.77 -3.97 -10.25
N ALA A 25 17.49 -2.86 -10.13
CA ALA A 25 17.94 -2.36 -8.84
C ALA A 25 17.89 -0.83 -8.85
N MET A 26 17.70 -0.24 -7.68
CA MET A 26 17.66 1.20 -7.49
C MET A 26 18.35 1.57 -6.20
N LEU A 27 19.17 2.61 -6.24
CA LEU A 27 19.84 3.22 -5.10
C LEU A 27 19.34 4.65 -4.95
N GLY A 28 18.92 5.02 -3.75
CA GLY A 28 18.51 6.37 -3.41
C GLY A 28 19.38 6.95 -2.29
N MET A 29 19.78 8.20 -2.44
CA MET A 29 20.42 8.99 -1.39
C MET A 29 19.44 10.12 -1.02
N VAL A 30 18.95 10.11 0.21
CA VAL A 30 17.87 10.97 0.66
C VAL A 30 18.37 11.92 1.70
N GLY A 31 18.41 13.19 1.37
CA GLY A 31 18.76 14.24 2.32
C GLY A 31 17.72 14.36 3.42
N SER A 32 18.15 14.60 4.66
CA SER A 32 17.26 14.70 5.82
C SER A 32 16.21 15.83 5.70
N ASN A 33 16.42 16.77 4.80
CA ASN A 33 15.52 17.89 4.52
C ASN A 33 14.79 17.74 3.17
N ALA A 34 15.00 16.67 2.42
CA ALA A 34 14.53 16.51 1.05
C ALA A 34 13.00 16.65 0.89
N PHE A 35 12.25 16.38 1.94
CA PHE A 35 10.80 16.44 1.93
C PHE A 35 10.24 17.49 2.91
N ARG A 36 11.09 18.39 3.40
CA ARG A 36 10.63 19.54 4.18
C ARG A 36 10.09 20.61 3.25
N SER A 37 8.79 20.86 3.30
CA SER A 37 8.26 22.10 2.73
C SER A 37 8.53 23.25 3.69
N GLY A 38 8.73 24.45 3.16
CA GLY A 38 8.95 25.65 3.98
C GLY A 38 7.82 26.01 4.96
N ASN A 39 6.75 25.23 4.99
CA ASN A 39 5.58 25.40 5.86
C ASN A 39 5.39 24.30 6.89
N ASP A 40 6.41 23.55 7.26
CA ASP A 40 6.31 22.46 8.25
C ASP A 40 5.29 21.34 7.93
N TYR A 41 4.67 21.39 6.76
CA TYR A 41 3.61 20.46 6.40
C TYR A 41 4.10 19.01 6.37
N TYR A 42 5.30 18.79 5.88
CA TYR A 42 5.95 17.47 5.94
C TYR A 42 6.72 17.25 7.25
N GLY A 43 7.02 18.30 7.99
CA GLY A 43 7.62 18.24 9.33
C GLY A 43 6.63 17.89 10.43
N SER A 44 5.32 17.84 10.14
CA SER A 44 4.29 17.58 11.14
C SER A 44 3.84 16.14 11.25
N GLY A 45 4.66 15.18 10.81
CA GLY A 45 4.38 13.75 11.03
C GLY A 45 4.10 12.94 9.78
N TYR A 46 4.09 13.56 8.62
CA TYR A 46 4.15 12.85 7.36
C TYR A 46 5.61 12.62 7.07
N GLY A 47 6.08 11.41 7.25
CA GLY A 47 7.44 11.04 6.95
C GLY A 47 7.84 11.50 5.57
N SER A 48 9.11 11.70 5.37
CA SER A 48 9.69 11.81 4.03
C SER A 48 9.03 10.75 3.16
N GLY A 49 8.74 11.03 1.91
CA GLY A 49 8.11 10.07 1.01
C GLY A 49 8.84 8.74 0.84
N ILE A 50 10.01 8.58 1.45
CA ILE A 50 10.70 7.31 1.65
C ILE A 50 10.41 6.73 3.02
N GLY A 51 9.69 7.46 3.79
CA GLY A 51 9.17 6.86 5.00
C GLY A 51 8.40 5.64 4.58
N PRO A 52 8.16 4.76 5.50
CA PRO A 52 7.12 3.79 5.39
C PRO A 52 5.90 4.47 4.86
N SER A 53 5.01 3.72 4.34
CA SER A 53 3.68 4.20 4.48
C SER A 53 3.63 4.90 5.82
N TRP A 54 3.14 6.08 5.85
CA TRP A 54 3.01 6.93 7.00
C TRP A 54 2.42 6.24 8.26
N TYR A 55 2.12 4.98 8.19
CA TYR A 55 1.75 4.06 9.23
C TYR A 55 2.87 3.57 10.11
N ALA A 56 4.03 3.45 9.57
CA ALA A 56 5.11 3.00 10.36
C ALA A 56 5.98 4.21 10.66
N LEU A 57 5.98 4.73 11.78
CA LEU A 57 6.88 5.74 12.28
C LEU A 57 6.71 7.11 11.61
N PRO A 58 5.88 7.94 12.19
CA PRO A 58 5.95 9.35 11.91
C PRO A 58 7.37 9.80 12.21
N ALA A 59 8.09 10.02 11.13
CA ALA A 59 9.44 10.48 11.11
C ALA A 59 9.68 11.56 12.17
N HIS A 60 10.87 11.62 12.65
CA HIS A 60 11.47 12.71 13.42
C HIS A 60 10.74 13.22 14.67
N LYS A 61 9.47 13.56 14.61
CA LYS A 61 8.78 14.18 15.76
C LYS A 61 8.39 13.19 16.84
N ALA A 62 8.07 11.95 16.50
CA ALA A 62 7.72 10.95 17.50
C ALA A 62 8.91 10.61 18.40
N TYR A 63 10.09 10.56 17.82
CA TYR A 63 11.31 10.16 18.51
C TYR A 63 12.21 11.32 18.91
N GLY A 64 11.90 12.55 18.49
CA GLY A 64 12.74 13.71 18.77
C GLY A 64 14.10 13.68 18.07
N THR A 65 14.28 12.74 17.14
CA THR A 65 15.48 12.56 16.35
C THR A 65 15.39 13.41 15.11
N SER A 66 16.48 13.98 14.67
CA SER A 66 16.62 14.55 13.34
C SER A 66 17.74 13.80 12.65
N ALA A 67 17.43 13.08 11.59
CA ALA A 67 18.48 12.58 10.73
C ALA A 67 19.26 13.78 10.17
N ASN A 68 20.52 13.92 10.55
CA ASN A 68 21.38 15.04 10.17
C ASN A 68 22.28 14.71 8.99
N ALA A 69 21.98 13.62 8.28
CA ALA A 69 22.79 13.10 7.18
C ALA A 69 21.90 12.60 6.04
N TYR A 70 22.50 12.15 4.96
CA TYR A 70 21.80 11.40 3.92
C TYR A 70 21.45 10.01 4.43
N GLY A 71 20.17 9.63 4.31
CA GLY A 71 19.74 8.25 4.39
C GLY A 71 20.02 7.51 3.08
N THR A 72 20.32 6.22 3.18
CA THR A 72 20.54 5.37 2.01
C THR A 72 19.37 4.42 1.82
N ALA A 73 18.76 4.48 0.66
CA ALA A 73 17.70 3.59 0.26
C ALA A 73 18.17 2.67 -0.87
N PHE A 74 17.82 1.41 -0.79
CA PHE A 74 18.15 0.43 -1.84
C PHE A 74 16.93 -0.44 -2.12
N TRP A 75 16.67 -0.67 -3.39
CA TRP A 75 15.66 -1.63 -3.84
C TRP A 75 16.24 -2.53 -4.91
N ALA A 76 15.80 -3.77 -4.92
CA ALA A 76 16.06 -4.71 -5.99
C ALA A 76 14.84 -5.58 -6.23
N GLY A 77 14.65 -6.00 -7.46
CA GLY A 77 13.51 -6.84 -7.79
C GLY A 77 13.72 -7.62 -9.09
N LEU A 78 12.81 -8.56 -9.26
CA LEU A 78 12.69 -9.36 -10.47
C LEU A 78 11.22 -9.46 -10.86
N THR A 79 10.86 -8.85 -11.97
CA THR A 79 9.58 -9.09 -12.61
C THR A 79 9.73 -10.06 -13.77
N GLY A 80 8.70 -10.86 -14.01
CA GLY A 80 8.73 -11.79 -15.12
C GLY A 80 7.35 -12.12 -15.64
N GLU A 81 7.35 -12.61 -16.87
CA GLU A 81 6.15 -13.02 -17.58
C GLU A 81 6.48 -14.20 -18.51
N ILE A 82 5.61 -15.21 -18.52
CA ILE A 82 5.66 -16.34 -19.45
C ILE A 82 4.36 -16.32 -20.25
N THR A 83 4.49 -16.28 -21.58
CA THR A 83 3.41 -16.35 -22.55
C THR A 83 3.64 -17.48 -23.57
N ALA A 84 4.71 -18.26 -23.41
CA ALA A 84 5.05 -19.38 -24.31
C ALA A 84 4.00 -20.48 -24.38
N ALA A 85 3.12 -20.56 -23.38
CA ALA A 85 2.04 -21.55 -23.28
C ALA A 85 0.67 -20.95 -23.62
N ASP A 86 0.60 -20.09 -24.67
CA ASP A 86 -0.68 -19.52 -25.13
C ASP A 86 -1.77 -20.60 -25.20
N PRO A 87 -2.95 -20.37 -24.60
CA PRO A 87 -3.52 -19.13 -24.09
C PRO A 87 -3.22 -18.84 -22.61
N PHE A 88 -2.31 -19.54 -21.98
CA PHE A 88 -1.89 -19.30 -20.60
C PHE A 88 -0.88 -18.18 -20.50
N ARG A 89 -1.03 -17.33 -19.49
CA ARG A 89 -0.09 -16.30 -19.08
C ARG A 89 0.23 -16.47 -17.60
N LEU A 90 1.51 -16.52 -17.27
CA LEU A 90 2.01 -16.48 -15.91
C LEU A 90 2.83 -15.21 -15.75
N ALA A 91 2.60 -14.43 -14.68
CA ALA A 91 3.40 -13.25 -14.37
C ALA A 91 3.70 -13.20 -12.87
N TRP A 92 4.86 -12.66 -12.52
CA TRP A 92 5.28 -12.50 -11.12
C TRP A 92 6.09 -11.23 -10.91
N SER A 93 6.16 -10.83 -9.65
CA SER A 93 7.05 -9.78 -9.17
C SER A 93 7.58 -10.17 -7.81
N VAL A 94 8.89 -10.01 -7.60
CA VAL A 94 9.53 -10.15 -6.29
C VAL A 94 10.40 -8.91 -6.10
N ASN A 95 10.20 -8.20 -4.99
CA ASN A 95 10.89 -6.96 -4.70
C ASN A 95 11.37 -6.97 -3.25
N TYR A 96 12.55 -6.45 -3.02
CA TYR A 96 13.13 -6.19 -1.72
C TYR A 96 13.54 -4.73 -1.66
N GLY A 97 13.38 -4.10 -0.52
CA GLY A 97 13.82 -2.74 -0.30
C GLY A 97 14.31 -2.53 1.12
N THR A 98 15.26 -1.64 1.27
CA THR A 98 15.76 -1.19 2.57
C THR A 98 16.00 0.30 2.56
N PHE A 99 15.86 0.91 3.72
CA PHE A 99 16.20 2.31 3.97
C PHE A 99 16.92 2.42 5.30
N ASP A 100 18.13 2.94 5.26
CA ASP A 100 18.94 3.25 6.44
C ASP A 100 19.02 4.77 6.59
N SER A 101 18.40 5.28 7.64
CA SER A 101 18.37 6.70 7.98
C SER A 101 19.50 7.11 8.92
N GLY A 102 20.26 6.15 9.43
CA GLY A 102 21.20 6.33 10.54
C GLY A 102 20.55 6.32 11.93
N GLU A 103 19.21 6.19 12.00
CA GLU A 103 18.43 6.05 13.23
C GLU A 103 17.63 4.76 13.14
N GLU A 104 17.90 3.81 14.03
CA GLU A 104 17.36 2.46 13.97
C GLU A 104 15.83 2.43 13.87
N ALA A 105 15.17 3.25 14.69
CA ALA A 105 13.71 3.35 14.70
C ALA A 105 13.09 3.89 13.38
N LEU A 106 13.87 4.51 12.52
CA LEU A 106 13.44 5.02 11.20
C LEU A 106 13.86 4.11 10.05
N ASN A 107 14.64 3.07 10.33
CA ASN A 107 15.12 2.15 9.31
C ASN A 107 14.01 1.25 8.79
N ARG A 108 14.20 0.75 7.57
CA ARG A 108 13.23 -0.05 6.86
C ARG A 108 13.89 -1.20 6.15
N SER A 109 13.23 -2.33 6.16
CA SER A 109 13.71 -3.50 5.41
C SER A 109 12.55 -4.44 5.15
N GLY A 110 12.07 -4.51 3.92
CA GLY A 110 10.92 -5.34 3.61
C GLY A 110 10.93 -5.91 2.22
N TRP A 111 10.00 -6.81 1.96
CA TRP A 111 9.86 -7.45 0.68
C TRP A 111 8.40 -7.65 0.27
N TYR A 112 8.21 -7.81 -1.02
CA TYR A 112 6.93 -8.06 -1.66
C TYR A 112 7.09 -9.12 -2.74
N ALA A 113 6.15 -10.04 -2.82
CA ALA A 113 6.06 -11.00 -3.90
C ALA A 113 4.61 -11.13 -4.38
N SER A 114 4.43 -11.30 -5.68
CA SER A 114 3.12 -11.58 -6.28
C SER A 114 3.23 -12.55 -7.44
N LEU A 115 2.16 -13.30 -7.65
CA LEU A 115 2.01 -14.26 -8.73
C LEU A 115 0.62 -14.10 -9.34
N LEU A 116 0.54 -14.15 -10.67
CA LEU A 116 -0.68 -14.09 -11.46
C LEU A 116 -0.65 -15.20 -12.50
N ALA A 117 -1.74 -15.96 -12.59
CA ALA A 117 -2.00 -16.90 -13.67
C ALA A 117 -3.30 -16.52 -14.38
N GLU A 118 -3.26 -16.37 -15.69
CA GLU A 118 -4.41 -16.02 -16.54
C GLU A 118 -4.58 -17.02 -17.68
N TYR A 119 -5.81 -17.15 -18.13
CA TYR A 119 -6.18 -17.96 -19.29
C TYR A 119 -7.03 -17.10 -20.23
N LYS A 120 -6.56 -16.90 -21.47
CA LYS A 120 -7.27 -16.07 -22.46
C LYS A 120 -8.33 -16.88 -23.17
N LEU A 121 -9.56 -16.40 -23.09
CA LEU A 121 -10.74 -16.91 -23.80
C LEU A 121 -11.30 -15.84 -24.73
N ASP A 122 -12.15 -16.24 -25.69
CA ASP A 122 -12.76 -15.31 -26.63
C ASP A 122 -13.66 -14.25 -25.97
N TRP A 123 -14.28 -14.61 -24.84
CA TRP A 123 -15.21 -13.75 -24.11
C TRP A 123 -14.58 -12.99 -22.92
N GLY A 124 -13.34 -13.30 -22.57
CA GLY A 124 -12.65 -12.64 -21.46
C GLY A 124 -11.42 -13.42 -20.99
N THR A 125 -10.70 -12.85 -20.03
CA THR A 125 -9.47 -13.43 -19.50
C THR A 125 -9.63 -13.68 -17.99
N PRO A 126 -10.12 -14.85 -17.57
CA PRO A 126 -10.09 -15.24 -16.17
C PRO A 126 -8.66 -15.42 -15.67
N GLY A 127 -8.45 -15.10 -14.40
CA GLY A 127 -7.16 -15.23 -13.74
C GLY A 127 -7.32 -15.36 -12.24
N ILE A 128 -6.31 -15.98 -11.63
CA ILE A 128 -6.12 -16.07 -10.19
C ILE A 128 -4.78 -15.47 -9.83
N TYR A 129 -4.68 -14.90 -8.64
CA TYR A 129 -3.45 -14.28 -8.18
C TYR A 129 -3.33 -14.33 -6.66
N ALA A 130 -2.11 -14.17 -6.20
CA ALA A 130 -1.80 -14.05 -4.79
C ALA A 130 -0.63 -13.08 -4.60
N TRP A 131 -0.53 -12.52 -3.41
CA TRP A 131 0.59 -11.68 -3.01
C TRP A 131 0.92 -11.89 -1.54
N TYR A 132 2.13 -11.51 -1.20
CA TYR A 132 2.61 -11.40 0.16
C TYR A 132 3.53 -10.19 0.27
N SER A 133 3.38 -9.41 1.32
CA SER A 133 4.29 -8.35 1.71
C SER A 133 4.63 -8.49 3.19
N SER A 134 5.90 -8.29 3.53
CA SER A 134 6.32 -8.25 4.93
C SER A 134 5.59 -7.14 5.68
N GLY A 135 5.34 -7.37 6.95
CA GLY A 135 4.71 -6.44 7.88
C GLY A 135 5.59 -6.20 9.09
N ASP A 136 5.22 -5.20 9.89
CA ASP A 136 5.94 -4.84 11.11
C ASP A 136 5.89 -5.96 12.14
N ASP A 137 7.00 -6.15 12.85
CA ASP A 137 7.05 -6.96 14.05
C ASP A 137 6.42 -6.23 15.26
N ASP A 138 6.62 -6.69 16.48
CA ASP A 138 6.01 -6.08 17.68
C ASP A 138 6.91 -5.07 18.39
N ASP A 139 8.07 -4.73 17.81
CA ASP A 139 9.02 -3.75 18.34
C ASP A 139 8.97 -2.44 17.56
N PRO A 140 8.39 -1.35 18.09
CA PRO A 140 8.32 -0.07 17.40
C PRO A 140 9.66 0.69 17.39
N THR A 141 10.75 0.15 17.92
CA THR A 141 12.05 0.84 18.07
C THR A 141 13.10 0.38 17.08
N ASN A 142 12.91 -0.76 16.44
CA ASN A 142 13.87 -1.38 15.51
C ASN A 142 13.64 -1.00 14.02
N GLY A 143 12.70 -0.11 13.76
CA GLY A 143 12.33 0.29 12.41
C GLY A 143 11.02 -0.35 11.94
N SER A 144 10.95 -0.69 10.66
CA SER A 144 9.78 -1.40 10.10
C SER A 144 10.21 -2.40 9.03
N GLU A 145 9.60 -3.58 9.06
CA GLU A 145 9.82 -4.66 8.09
C GLU A 145 8.90 -4.53 6.87
N ARG A 146 8.17 -3.43 6.73
CA ARG A 146 7.37 -3.14 5.54
C ARG A 146 8.28 -2.62 4.42
N LEU A 147 7.98 -3.00 3.19
CA LEU A 147 8.73 -2.54 2.03
C LEU A 147 8.73 -1.00 1.95
N PRO A 148 9.88 -0.33 1.95
CA PRO A 148 9.94 1.11 1.78
C PRO A 148 9.53 1.54 0.37
N SER A 149 8.92 2.72 0.24
CA SER A 149 8.50 3.30 -1.03
C SER A 149 8.85 4.78 -1.10
N PHE A 150 9.14 5.28 -2.31
CA PHE A 150 9.28 6.72 -2.55
C PHE A 150 7.95 7.45 -2.58
N ASP A 151 6.91 6.78 -3.02
CA ASP A 151 5.58 7.33 -3.14
C ASP A 151 4.66 6.67 -2.13
N TYR A 152 4.28 7.43 -1.12
CA TYR A 152 3.34 6.98 -0.10
C TYR A 152 1.96 6.60 -0.68
N ASN A 153 1.64 7.04 -1.90
CA ASN A 153 0.38 6.71 -2.56
C ASN A 153 0.45 5.41 -3.37
N ASN A 154 1.62 4.89 -3.67
CA ASN A 154 1.81 3.75 -4.58
C ASN A 154 2.69 2.65 -4.01
N GLU A 155 2.77 2.53 -2.71
CA GLU A 155 3.54 1.45 -2.08
C GLU A 155 2.97 0.08 -2.44
N CYS A 156 3.81 -0.81 -2.95
CA CYS A 156 3.47 -2.21 -3.23
C CYS A 156 2.13 -2.40 -3.96
N THR A 157 1.78 -1.52 -4.87
CA THR A 157 0.55 -1.69 -5.63
C THR A 157 0.69 -2.87 -6.59
N SER A 158 -0.16 -3.86 -6.42
CA SER A 158 -0.21 -5.00 -7.33
C SER A 158 -1.13 -4.78 -8.53
N GLY A 159 -1.95 -3.73 -8.49
CA GLY A 159 -3.06 -3.54 -9.41
C GLY A 159 -4.17 -4.58 -9.23
N PHE A 160 -4.18 -5.31 -8.12
CA PHE A 160 -5.19 -6.32 -7.83
C PHE A 160 -6.39 -5.74 -7.09
N SER A 161 -6.20 -4.75 -6.20
CA SER A 161 -7.30 -4.06 -5.56
C SER A 161 -8.03 -3.13 -6.52
N GLY A 162 -9.35 -3.04 -6.39
CA GLY A 162 -10.20 -2.12 -7.12
C GLY A 162 -10.37 -0.77 -6.42
N PHE A 163 -10.06 -0.68 -5.16
CA PHE A 163 -10.21 0.57 -4.42
C PHE A 163 -9.15 1.58 -4.85
N GLY A 164 -9.61 2.69 -5.43
CA GLY A 164 -8.75 3.80 -5.82
C GLY A 164 -7.98 3.64 -7.13
N THR A 165 -8.31 2.66 -7.97
CA THR A 165 -7.51 2.35 -9.17
C THR A 165 -7.80 3.18 -10.42
N LEU A 166 -8.96 3.80 -10.53
CA LEU A 166 -9.36 4.46 -11.78
C LEU A 166 -9.35 5.97 -11.72
N GLY A 167 -8.18 6.56 -11.66
CA GLY A 167 -8.10 8.02 -11.76
C GLY A 167 -8.99 8.72 -10.73
N THR A 168 -9.33 8.03 -9.69
CA THR A 168 -10.21 8.45 -8.62
C THR A 168 -9.51 9.39 -7.65
N TRP A 169 -8.47 10.04 -8.13
CA TRP A 169 -7.75 11.10 -7.44
C TRP A 169 -8.67 12.11 -6.77
N THR A 170 -9.87 12.27 -7.29
CA THR A 170 -10.83 13.22 -6.76
C THR A 170 -11.83 12.63 -5.78
N ILE A 171 -12.08 11.31 -5.81
CA ILE A 171 -13.19 10.71 -5.05
C ILE A 171 -12.74 9.48 -4.23
N GLY A 172 -11.73 8.74 -4.67
CA GLY A 172 -11.37 7.44 -4.10
C GLY A 172 -10.07 7.43 -3.30
N ARG A 173 -9.60 8.57 -2.85
CA ARG A 173 -8.39 8.66 -2.01
C ARG A 173 -8.58 8.05 -0.62
N ASP A 174 -9.80 7.79 -0.24
CA ASP A 174 -10.18 7.18 1.02
C ASP A 174 -10.34 5.66 0.90
N ALA A 175 -9.54 5.06 0.02
CA ALA A 175 -9.52 3.61 -0.12
C ALA A 175 -9.23 2.96 1.23
N VAL A 176 -10.05 2.02 1.61
CA VAL A 176 -10.03 1.42 2.95
C VAL A 176 -8.70 0.72 3.24
N LEU A 177 -8.09 0.11 2.23
CA LEU A 177 -6.76 -0.52 2.31
C LEU A 177 -5.64 0.38 1.77
N GLY A 178 -5.94 1.62 1.42
CA GLY A 178 -5.00 2.53 0.80
C GLY A 178 -4.62 2.09 -0.61
N TYR A 179 -3.54 2.68 -1.08
CA TYR A 179 -2.95 2.32 -2.37
C TYR A 179 -1.91 1.21 -2.25
N THR A 180 -1.70 0.72 -1.05
CA THR A 180 -0.60 -0.18 -0.73
C THR A 180 -1.12 -1.53 -0.27
N LEU A 181 -0.46 -2.58 -0.69
CA LEU A 181 -0.59 -3.93 -0.14
C LEU A 181 0.53 -4.25 0.86
N ALA A 182 1.36 -3.27 1.24
CA ALA A 182 2.41 -3.45 2.22
C ALA A 182 1.83 -3.89 3.58
N GLY A 183 2.47 -4.85 4.22
CA GLY A 183 1.96 -5.41 5.47
C GLY A 183 0.71 -6.28 5.30
N THR A 184 0.48 -6.84 4.10
CA THR A 184 -0.63 -7.76 3.83
C THR A 184 -0.20 -8.98 3.02
N TRP A 185 -0.94 -10.06 3.14
CA TRP A 185 -0.98 -11.11 2.15
C TRP A 185 -2.42 -11.33 1.69
N GLY A 186 -2.57 -11.91 0.54
CA GLY A 186 -3.90 -12.20 0.04
C GLY A 186 -3.90 -12.97 -1.25
N PHE A 187 -5.09 -13.31 -1.68
CA PHE A 187 -5.33 -13.95 -2.95
C PHE A 187 -6.63 -13.46 -3.54
N GLY A 188 -6.76 -13.61 -4.84
CA GLY A 188 -7.96 -13.20 -5.53
C GLY A 188 -8.17 -13.91 -6.86
N ALA A 189 -9.33 -13.63 -7.42
CA ALA A 189 -9.68 -14.01 -8.78
C ALA A 189 -10.23 -12.80 -9.52
N ARG A 190 -9.97 -12.73 -10.82
CA ARG A 190 -10.54 -11.73 -11.70
C ARG A 190 -10.92 -12.31 -13.05
N ILE A 191 -11.86 -11.67 -13.70
CA ILE A 191 -12.11 -11.83 -15.13
C ILE A 191 -11.97 -10.44 -15.72
N ARG A 192 -10.94 -10.22 -16.53
CA ARG A 192 -10.79 -8.97 -17.28
C ARG A 192 -11.23 -9.15 -18.72
N ASP A 193 -11.54 -8.03 -19.36
CA ASP A 193 -11.97 -7.97 -20.76
C ASP A 193 -13.22 -8.82 -21.05
N LEU A 194 -14.07 -9.05 -20.03
CA LEU A 194 -15.34 -9.76 -20.17
C LEU A 194 -16.26 -8.94 -21.07
N SER A 195 -16.53 -9.44 -22.26
CA SER A 195 -17.30 -8.71 -23.28
C SER A 195 -18.25 -9.65 -24.01
N PHE A 196 -19.54 -9.28 -24.00
CA PHE A 196 -20.63 -9.93 -24.76
C PHE A 196 -21.37 -8.94 -25.68
N ILE A 197 -21.04 -7.66 -25.55
CA ILE A 197 -21.65 -6.56 -26.31
C ILE A 197 -20.52 -5.74 -26.91
N ASP A 198 -20.65 -5.38 -28.16
CA ASP A 198 -19.65 -4.55 -28.83
C ASP A 198 -19.38 -3.26 -28.07
N LYS A 199 -18.09 -2.87 -27.97
CA LYS A 199 -17.60 -1.68 -27.29
C LYS A 199 -17.82 -1.67 -25.75
N LEU A 200 -18.37 -2.71 -25.16
CA LEU A 200 -18.58 -2.81 -23.72
C LEU A 200 -17.74 -3.96 -23.17
N SER A 201 -16.86 -3.65 -22.22
CA SER A 201 -16.07 -4.64 -21.51
C SER A 201 -16.18 -4.44 -20.01
N HIS A 202 -16.05 -5.53 -19.26
CA HIS A 202 -16.08 -5.53 -17.82
C HIS A 202 -14.81 -6.19 -17.25
N THR A 203 -14.37 -5.71 -16.11
CA THR A 203 -13.45 -6.42 -15.23
C THR A 203 -14.15 -6.66 -13.91
N ILE A 204 -14.26 -7.91 -13.51
CA ILE A 204 -14.82 -8.33 -12.22
C ILE A 204 -13.69 -8.91 -11.39
N ARG A 205 -13.62 -8.58 -10.09
CA ARG A 205 -12.60 -9.09 -9.18
C ARG A 205 -13.16 -9.38 -7.80
N VAL A 206 -12.55 -10.37 -7.16
CA VAL A 206 -12.80 -10.72 -5.76
C VAL A 206 -11.47 -10.94 -5.10
N ASN A 207 -11.21 -10.29 -3.98
CA ASN A 207 -9.98 -10.38 -3.22
C ASN A 207 -10.26 -10.76 -1.76
N PHE A 208 -9.33 -11.50 -1.18
CA PHE A 208 -9.25 -11.75 0.25
C PHE A 208 -7.90 -11.24 0.76
N TYR A 209 -7.92 -10.57 1.91
CA TYR A 209 -6.76 -9.95 2.54
C TYR A 209 -6.63 -10.43 3.99
N ASN A 210 -5.39 -10.56 4.45
CA ASN A 210 -5.04 -10.66 5.86
C ASN A 210 -3.79 -9.81 6.12
N GLY A 211 -3.66 -9.23 7.28
CA GLY A 211 -2.47 -8.48 7.65
C GLY A 211 -1.27 -9.37 7.93
N THR A 212 -0.08 -8.82 7.77
CA THR A 212 1.19 -9.42 8.20
C THR A 212 1.84 -8.67 9.35
N ASN A 213 1.26 -7.53 9.75
CA ASN A 213 1.77 -6.74 10.86
C ASN A 213 1.43 -7.37 12.21
N ALA A 214 2.33 -7.25 13.19
CA ALA A 214 2.09 -7.76 14.53
C ALA A 214 0.88 -7.06 15.19
N PRO A 215 -0.02 -7.81 15.86
CA PRO A 215 -1.20 -7.22 16.50
C PRO A 215 -0.86 -6.17 17.56
N ARG A 216 0.27 -6.30 18.24
CA ARG A 216 0.73 -5.34 19.24
C ARG A 216 0.96 -3.94 18.66
N MET A 217 1.34 -3.84 17.39
CA MET A 217 1.54 -2.55 16.72
C MET A 217 0.26 -1.70 16.71
N ALA A 218 -0.92 -2.32 16.61
CA ALA A 218 -2.19 -1.62 16.71
C ALA A 218 -2.35 -0.86 18.05
N ARG A 219 -1.76 -1.38 19.14
CA ARG A 219 -1.79 -0.73 20.46
C ARG A 219 -0.94 0.53 20.51
N TYR A 220 0.21 0.53 19.82
CA TYR A 220 1.03 1.74 19.68
C TYR A 220 0.34 2.76 18.74
N ILE A 221 -0.26 2.27 17.66
CA ILE A 221 -0.97 3.11 16.69
C ILE A 221 -2.15 3.83 17.34
N LYS A 222 -2.98 3.15 18.11
CA LYS A 222 -4.12 3.77 18.81
C LYS A 222 -3.73 4.56 20.05
N GLY A 223 -2.43 4.61 20.41
CA GLY A 223 -1.91 5.38 21.53
C GLY A 223 -2.14 4.76 22.91
N GLU A 224 -2.50 3.49 22.98
CA GLU A 224 -2.62 2.74 24.24
C GLU A 224 -1.25 2.52 24.89
N LEU A 225 -0.26 2.10 24.10
CA LEU A 225 1.12 1.92 24.53
C LEU A 225 1.95 3.13 24.14
N ASP A 226 2.82 3.54 25.04
CA ASP A 226 3.87 4.49 24.74
C ASP A 226 5.04 3.76 24.09
N VAL A 227 5.66 4.41 23.11
CA VAL A 227 6.88 3.87 22.50
C VAL A 227 7.99 3.83 23.54
N PRO A 228 8.72 2.70 23.72
CA PRO A 228 9.80 2.59 24.67
C PRO A 228 10.81 3.73 24.56
N GLY A 229 11.19 4.34 25.70
CA GLY A 229 12.08 5.50 25.72
C GLY A 229 11.42 6.85 25.41
N HIS A 230 10.14 6.88 25.03
CA HIS A 230 9.41 8.08 24.62
C HIS A 230 8.05 8.18 25.34
N ALA A 231 8.06 8.18 26.65
CA ALA A 231 6.86 8.23 27.48
C ALA A 231 5.93 9.41 27.09
N GLY A 232 4.64 9.15 26.99
CA GLY A 232 3.63 10.10 26.60
C GLY A 232 3.52 10.35 25.08
N ARG A 233 4.25 9.61 24.25
CA ARG A 233 4.17 9.68 22.81
C ARG A 233 3.63 8.37 22.23
N SER A 234 2.61 8.48 21.42
CA SER A 234 2.16 7.38 20.53
C SER A 234 2.97 7.42 19.23
N LEU A 235 2.91 6.38 18.44
CA LEU A 235 3.50 6.37 17.07
C LEU A 235 2.96 7.52 16.19
N TYR A 236 1.85 8.12 16.54
CA TYR A 236 1.16 9.17 15.79
C TYR A 236 0.97 10.48 16.57
N GLY A 237 1.77 10.75 17.60
CA GLY A 237 1.73 12.01 18.32
C GLY A 237 0.67 12.03 19.40
N THR A 238 -0.59 12.22 19.10
CA THR A 238 -1.70 12.26 20.06
C THR A 238 -2.85 11.34 19.66
N ALA A 239 -3.69 10.93 20.64
CA ALA A 239 -4.87 10.10 20.35
C ALA A 239 -5.85 10.76 19.36
N SER A 240 -5.80 12.10 19.19
CA SER A 240 -6.57 12.81 18.18
C SER A 240 -6.06 12.56 16.76
N ASP A 241 -4.80 12.19 16.61
CA ASP A 241 -4.19 11.95 15.30
C ASP A 241 -4.58 10.59 14.74
N PHE A 242 -5.04 9.65 15.60
CA PHE A 242 -5.58 8.37 15.17
C PHE A 242 -6.82 8.55 14.26
N ASN A 243 -7.65 9.56 14.49
CA ASN A 243 -8.77 9.87 13.60
C ASN A 243 -8.30 10.42 12.25
N ASN A 244 -7.15 11.08 12.20
CA ASN A 244 -6.57 11.59 10.95
C ASN A 244 -5.83 10.50 10.17
N VAL A 245 -5.37 9.47 10.83
CA VAL A 245 -4.71 8.31 10.21
C VAL A 245 -5.68 7.54 9.31
N ASN A 246 -6.94 7.45 9.71
CA ASN A 246 -7.95 6.71 8.95
C ASN A 246 -8.45 7.45 7.70
N THR A 247 -8.09 8.71 7.50
CA THR A 247 -8.64 9.50 6.38
C THR A 247 -7.75 9.55 5.15
N ASN A 248 -6.46 9.27 5.26
CA ASN A 248 -5.53 9.59 4.17
C ASN A 248 -4.70 8.44 3.60
N GLY A 249 -4.78 7.23 4.12
CA GLY A 249 -3.85 6.20 3.65
C GLY A 249 -4.32 4.75 3.77
N GLY A 250 -5.54 4.51 4.15
CA GLY A 250 -6.08 3.18 4.26
C GLY A 250 -5.89 2.52 5.64
N ILE A 251 -6.28 1.29 5.77
CA ILE A 251 -6.28 0.56 7.02
C ILE A 251 -4.99 -0.26 7.16
N TYR A 252 -4.39 -0.14 8.35
CA TYR A 252 -3.31 -1.00 8.78
C TYR A 252 -3.92 -2.33 9.27
N LEU A 253 -3.66 -3.42 8.56
CA LEU A 253 -4.13 -4.74 8.96
C LEU A 253 -3.06 -5.48 9.76
N THR A 254 -3.48 -6.03 10.89
CA THR A 254 -2.66 -6.95 11.67
C THR A 254 -2.90 -8.40 11.27
N GLN A 255 -2.09 -9.32 11.77
CA GLN A 255 -2.26 -10.78 11.54
C GLN A 255 -3.62 -11.33 12.03
N ARG A 256 -4.37 -10.55 12.81
CA ARG A 256 -5.71 -10.90 13.30
C ARG A 256 -6.85 -10.24 12.53
N ASP A 257 -6.52 -9.44 11.53
CA ASP A 257 -7.49 -8.68 10.75
C ASP A 257 -7.64 -9.26 9.35
N TYR A 258 -8.87 -9.24 8.84
CA TYR A 258 -9.21 -9.77 7.53
C TYR A 258 -10.04 -8.75 6.76
N ALA A 259 -9.98 -8.83 5.45
CA ALA A 259 -10.87 -8.10 4.55
C ALA A 259 -11.22 -8.93 3.32
N ALA A 260 -12.39 -8.69 2.76
CA ALA A 260 -12.78 -9.22 1.46
C ALA A 260 -13.31 -8.09 0.58
N GLU A 261 -12.85 -8.04 -0.65
CA GLU A 261 -13.22 -7.01 -1.62
C GLU A 261 -13.94 -7.64 -2.81
N PHE A 262 -15.01 -7.02 -3.25
CA PHE A 262 -15.66 -7.27 -4.53
C PHE A 262 -15.62 -5.99 -5.36
N GLY A 263 -15.18 -6.09 -6.62
CA GLY A 263 -15.11 -4.96 -7.53
C GLY A 263 -15.57 -5.30 -8.93
N ILE A 264 -16.25 -4.36 -9.55
CA ILE A 264 -16.60 -4.38 -10.97
C ILE A 264 -16.21 -3.06 -11.61
N MET A 265 -15.53 -3.14 -12.74
CA MET A 265 -15.21 -2.02 -13.60
C MET A 265 -15.81 -2.29 -14.98
N SER A 266 -16.55 -1.32 -15.52
CA SER A 266 -17.16 -1.37 -16.84
C SER A 266 -16.61 -0.27 -17.71
N SER A 267 -16.20 -0.60 -18.92
CA SER A 267 -15.67 0.34 -19.92
C SER A 267 -16.53 0.30 -21.16
N TYR A 268 -17.12 1.43 -21.55
CA TYR A 268 -17.90 1.57 -22.75
C TYR A 268 -17.28 2.60 -23.69
N GLN A 269 -16.92 2.18 -24.91
CA GLN A 269 -16.38 3.06 -25.94
C GLN A 269 -17.52 3.75 -26.67
N ILE A 270 -17.80 5.01 -26.32
CA ILE A 270 -18.89 5.82 -26.92
C ILE A 270 -18.52 6.21 -28.35
N TYR A 271 -17.33 6.84 -28.51
CA TYR A 271 -16.70 7.20 -29.77
C TYR A 271 -15.25 6.77 -29.76
N ASP A 272 -14.57 6.79 -30.88
CA ASP A 272 -13.16 6.35 -30.97
C ASP A 272 -12.25 7.09 -29.98
N ASN A 273 -12.59 8.32 -29.64
CA ASN A 273 -11.85 9.18 -28.74
C ASN A 273 -12.56 9.43 -27.40
N LEU A 274 -13.74 8.87 -27.14
CA LEU A 274 -14.51 9.07 -25.89
C LEU A 274 -14.91 7.75 -25.29
N ARG A 275 -14.47 7.50 -24.06
CA ARG A 275 -14.75 6.29 -23.28
C ARG A 275 -15.41 6.65 -21.94
N LEU A 276 -16.46 5.93 -21.59
CA LEU A 276 -17.05 5.94 -20.25
C LEU A 276 -16.47 4.78 -19.43
N LEU A 277 -16.02 5.08 -18.23
CA LEU A 277 -15.66 4.10 -17.20
C LEU A 277 -16.63 4.22 -16.04
N VAL A 278 -17.12 3.09 -15.55
CA VAL A 278 -17.90 2.99 -14.33
C VAL A 278 -17.26 1.92 -13.46
N GLU A 279 -16.97 2.27 -12.22
CA GLU A 279 -16.40 1.37 -11.23
C GLU A 279 -17.30 1.32 -10.00
N ALA A 280 -17.54 0.13 -9.47
CA ALA A 280 -18.20 -0.07 -8.19
C ALA A 280 -17.41 -1.12 -7.39
N ASN A 281 -17.07 -0.79 -6.15
CA ASN A 281 -16.32 -1.64 -5.25
C ASN A 281 -16.98 -1.67 -3.87
N TYR A 282 -16.89 -2.81 -3.23
CA TYR A 282 -17.30 -3.03 -1.84
C TYR A 282 -16.20 -3.80 -1.11
N ILE A 283 -15.86 -3.38 0.10
CA ILE A 283 -14.95 -4.08 0.97
C ILE A 283 -15.59 -4.33 2.33
N ALA A 284 -15.65 -5.59 2.71
CA ALA A 284 -16.03 -6.04 4.04
C ALA A 284 -14.77 -6.14 4.92
N LEU A 285 -14.85 -5.65 6.15
CA LEU A 285 -13.74 -5.57 7.08
C LEU A 285 -14.05 -6.33 8.36
N TRP A 286 -13.15 -7.21 8.75
CA TRP A 286 -13.20 -7.95 10.02
C TRP A 286 -11.94 -7.64 10.83
N LEU A 287 -12.03 -6.58 11.63
CA LEU A 287 -10.95 -6.15 12.50
C LEU A 287 -11.10 -6.73 13.90
N ASP A 288 -10.01 -7.16 14.50
CA ASP A 288 -9.99 -7.66 15.86
C ASP A 288 -10.28 -6.53 16.85
N GLN A 289 -11.51 -6.52 17.38
CA GLN A 289 -12.00 -5.53 18.34
C GLN A 289 -11.61 -5.83 19.79
N SER A 290 -10.71 -6.78 20.02
CA SER A 290 -10.16 -6.99 21.37
C SER A 290 -9.34 -5.78 21.83
N SER A 291 -9.23 -5.57 23.12
CA SER A 291 -8.38 -4.52 23.71
C SER A 291 -6.93 -4.64 23.28
N ASP A 292 -6.49 -5.87 23.01
CA ASP A 292 -5.11 -6.16 22.60
C ASP A 292 -4.78 -5.76 21.16
N VAL A 293 -5.79 -5.40 20.36
CA VAL A 293 -5.61 -4.95 18.98
C VAL A 293 -6.31 -3.60 18.81
N TRP A 294 -7.50 -3.54 18.19
CA TRP A 294 -8.19 -2.29 17.85
C TRP A 294 -9.23 -1.85 18.88
N GLY A 295 -9.63 -2.72 19.83
CA GLY A 295 -10.66 -2.41 20.82
C GLY A 295 -10.31 -1.22 21.71
N GLY A 296 -11.32 -0.70 22.42
CA GLY A 296 -11.15 0.40 23.36
C GLY A 296 -10.22 0.04 24.52
N PHE A 297 -9.61 1.04 25.11
CA PHE A 297 -8.65 0.89 26.21
C PHE A 297 -8.77 1.99 27.25
N SER A 298 -8.24 1.78 28.45
CA SER A 298 -8.15 2.78 29.50
C SER A 298 -6.70 3.26 29.64
N LYS A 299 -6.47 4.58 29.59
CA LYS A 299 -5.17 5.21 29.79
C LYS A 299 -5.34 6.45 30.67
N ASN A 300 -4.51 6.59 31.70
CA ASN A 300 -4.54 7.73 32.64
C ASN A 300 -5.93 7.99 33.26
N GLY A 301 -6.70 6.93 33.55
CA GLY A 301 -8.03 7.02 34.12
C GLY A 301 -9.14 7.44 33.15
N SER A 302 -8.82 7.63 31.88
CA SER A 302 -9.79 7.93 30.81
C SER A 302 -10.02 6.73 29.92
N TRP A 303 -11.29 6.53 29.52
CA TRP A 303 -11.66 5.49 28.57
C TRP A 303 -11.59 6.05 27.12
N HIS A 304 -10.83 5.37 26.28
CA HIS A 304 -10.71 5.67 24.85
C HIS A 304 -11.49 4.61 24.07
N ARG A 305 -12.45 5.04 23.26
CA ARG A 305 -13.20 4.15 22.37
C ARG A 305 -12.34 3.80 21.16
N ALA A 306 -12.44 2.54 20.73
CA ALA A 306 -12.10 2.22 19.35
C ALA A 306 -13.16 2.86 18.44
N ASN A 307 -12.73 3.43 17.34
CA ASN A 307 -13.66 3.76 16.28
C ASN A 307 -14.21 2.44 15.70
N SER A 308 -15.52 2.32 15.58
CA SER A 308 -16.11 1.22 14.82
C SER A 308 -15.71 1.44 13.37
N ILE A 309 -14.94 0.52 12.81
CA ILE A 309 -14.65 0.51 11.39
C ILE A 309 -15.76 -0.31 10.75
N GLU A 310 -16.43 0.29 9.79
CA GLU A 310 -17.52 -0.32 9.05
C GLU A 310 -17.01 -0.70 7.65
N ASP A 311 -17.79 -1.59 7.01
CA ASP A 311 -17.58 -1.91 5.60
C ASP A 311 -17.64 -0.64 4.75
N ALA A 312 -16.89 -0.63 3.65
CA ALA A 312 -16.84 0.53 2.78
C ALA A 312 -17.24 0.17 1.34
N TRP A 313 -17.77 1.14 0.64
CA TRP A 313 -18.07 1.01 -0.78
C TRP A 313 -17.78 2.32 -1.51
N ASN A 314 -17.50 2.20 -2.80
CA ASN A 314 -17.42 3.35 -3.69
C ASN A 314 -18.03 3.05 -5.04
N VAL A 315 -18.52 4.10 -5.69
CA VAL A 315 -18.95 4.07 -7.10
C VAL A 315 -18.38 5.30 -7.78
N ASN A 316 -17.64 5.06 -8.85
CA ASN A 316 -17.00 6.12 -9.62
C ASN A 316 -17.44 6.06 -11.08
N MET A 317 -17.58 7.22 -11.70
CA MET A 317 -17.86 7.36 -13.11
C MET A 317 -16.91 8.38 -13.72
N SER A 318 -16.25 8.01 -14.82
CA SER A 318 -15.28 8.88 -15.50
C SER A 318 -15.49 8.85 -17.00
N PHE A 319 -15.45 10.02 -17.63
CA PHE A 319 -15.36 10.16 -19.08
C PHE A 319 -13.91 10.46 -19.46
N ILE A 320 -13.34 9.63 -20.32
CA ILE A 320 -11.97 9.79 -20.80
C ILE A 320 -12.03 10.19 -22.26
N TYR A 321 -11.57 11.40 -22.56
CA TYR A 321 -11.43 11.92 -23.89
C TYR A 321 -9.95 11.98 -24.29
N LYS A 322 -9.62 11.46 -25.50
CA LYS A 322 -8.28 11.53 -26.08
C LYS A 322 -8.28 12.56 -27.19
N PHE A 323 -7.37 13.51 -27.11
CA PHE A 323 -7.15 14.53 -28.14
C PHE A 323 -6.29 14.00 -29.27
#